data_7ac54ae9490f4ac68fbdd702197702ac
#
_entry.id   7ac54ae9490f4ac68fbdd702197702ac
#
_cell.length_a   1.000
_cell.length_b   1.000
_cell.length_c   1.000
_cell.angle_alpha   90.00
_cell.angle_beta   90.00
_cell.angle_gamma   90.00
#
_symmetry.space_group_name_H-M   'P 1'
#
loop_
_entity.id
_entity.type
_entity.pdbx_description
1 polymer ?
#
loop_
_entity_poly.entity_id
_entity_poly.type
_entity_poly.pdbx_seq_one_letter_code
_entity_poly.pdbx_strand_id
1 'polypeptide(L)'
;SLNVSKNIPLDQKLWRYMKPERLIQILETRQLYFSSLMEYTSSDPYEGNFPKIVLRKVGEIFQSTRKSMSEHRELIENNTFQKFPDIPIYIKDKLREELEKITNKYEPMGDIFFKIIKSSVVNCWHQNDCESEAMWRLYANKGIAIQTTADNLIQSIDNPIVSFSEVKY
;
A
#
# COMPACT_ATOMS: atom_id res chain seq x y z
N SER A 1 -2.37 3.47 19.03
CA SER A 1 -3.57 4.09 18.42
C SER A 1 -3.56 3.80 16.94
N LEU A 2 -4.70 3.44 16.39
CA LEU A 2 -4.92 3.25 14.97
C LEU A 2 -4.50 4.47 14.16
N ASN A 3 -3.95 4.26 12.99
CA ASN A 3 -3.62 5.34 12.07
C ASN A 3 -4.88 5.70 11.25
N VAL A 4 -5.59 6.76 11.65
CA VAL A 4 -6.83 7.20 11.02
C VAL A 4 -6.57 8.42 10.16
N SER A 5 -7.02 8.40 8.91
CA SER A 5 -6.97 9.56 8.01
C SER A 5 -7.81 10.71 8.58
N LYS A 6 -7.25 11.92 8.61
CA LYS A 6 -7.87 13.11 9.23
C LYS A 6 -9.19 13.57 8.59
N ASN A 7 -9.56 13.02 7.45
CA ASN A 7 -10.69 13.51 6.64
C ASN A 7 -11.95 12.64 6.74
N ILE A 8 -12.00 11.65 7.63
CA ILE A 8 -13.16 10.76 7.75
C ILE A 8 -14.04 11.27 8.89
N PRO A 9 -15.30 11.68 8.61
CA PRO A 9 -16.25 12.02 9.67
C PRO A 9 -16.52 10.78 10.54
N LEU A 10 -16.44 10.93 11.84
CA LEU A 10 -16.61 9.83 12.79
C LEU A 10 -18.04 9.25 12.80
N ASP A 11 -19.03 10.09 12.51
CA ASP A 11 -20.45 9.72 12.39
C ASP A 11 -20.83 9.15 11.02
N GLN A 12 -19.88 9.10 10.08
CA GLN A 12 -20.10 8.56 8.74
C GLN A 12 -20.62 7.13 8.80
N LYS A 13 -21.76 6.88 8.15
CA LYS A 13 -22.34 5.54 8.02
C LYS A 13 -21.54 4.69 7.07
N LEU A 14 -21.26 3.48 7.48
CA LEU A 14 -20.50 2.48 6.75
C LEU A 14 -21.33 1.20 6.64
N TRP A 15 -21.34 0.63 5.43
CA TRP A 15 -22.08 -0.58 5.12
C TRP A 15 -21.13 -1.68 4.63
N ARG A 16 -21.34 -2.90 5.11
CA ARG A 16 -20.64 -4.07 4.60
C ARG A 16 -21.62 -5.14 4.21
N TYR A 17 -21.64 -5.44 2.94
CA TYR A 17 -22.50 -6.45 2.33
C TYR A 17 -21.77 -7.78 2.30
N MET A 18 -22.42 -8.86 2.71
CA MET A 18 -21.77 -10.16 2.81
C MET A 18 -22.78 -11.33 2.80
N LYS A 19 -22.26 -12.53 2.58
CA LYS A 19 -23.03 -13.76 2.77
C LYS A 19 -23.27 -14.03 4.26
N PRO A 20 -24.39 -14.71 4.63
CA PRO A 20 -24.71 -15.01 6.03
C PRO A 20 -23.61 -15.77 6.77
N GLU A 21 -22.89 -16.66 6.06
CA GLU A 21 -21.80 -17.45 6.63
C GLU A 21 -20.67 -16.59 7.17
N ARG A 22 -20.43 -15.44 6.50
CA ARG A 22 -19.41 -14.48 6.96
C ARG A 22 -19.82 -13.77 8.24
N LEU A 23 -21.12 -13.45 8.40
CA LEU A 23 -21.59 -12.90 9.67
C LEU A 23 -21.43 -13.90 10.79
N ILE A 24 -21.83 -15.15 10.57
CA ILE A 24 -21.68 -16.23 11.58
C ILE A 24 -20.22 -16.34 11.99
N GLN A 25 -19.29 -16.36 11.04
CA GLN A 25 -17.86 -16.39 11.31
C GLN A 25 -17.41 -15.20 12.19
N ILE A 26 -17.86 -13.97 11.87
CA ILE A 26 -17.53 -12.76 12.65
C ILE A 26 -18.06 -12.90 14.08
N LEU A 27 -19.28 -13.36 14.25
CA LEU A 27 -19.89 -13.53 15.57
C LEU A 27 -19.20 -14.60 16.42
N GLU A 28 -18.80 -15.71 15.80
CA GLU A 28 -18.11 -16.82 16.47
C GLU A 28 -16.67 -16.46 16.84
N THR A 29 -15.93 -15.86 15.89
CA THR A 29 -14.51 -15.59 16.09
C THR A 29 -14.22 -14.22 16.70
N ARG A 30 -15.18 -13.30 16.66
CA ARG A 30 -15.01 -11.88 17.00
C ARG A 30 -13.88 -11.21 16.22
N GLN A 31 -13.68 -11.65 14.98
CA GLN A 31 -12.62 -11.17 14.11
C GLN A 31 -13.17 -10.71 12.77
N LEU A 32 -12.64 -9.60 12.26
CA LEU A 32 -12.86 -9.16 10.89
C LEU A 32 -11.82 -9.81 9.97
N TYR A 33 -12.29 -10.42 8.89
CA TYR A 33 -11.41 -10.98 7.88
C TYR A 33 -10.94 -9.88 6.93
N PHE A 34 -9.63 -9.78 6.74
CA PHE A 34 -9.00 -8.89 5.78
C PHE A 34 -8.54 -9.71 4.58
N SER A 35 -9.05 -9.40 3.41
CA SER A 35 -8.66 -10.06 2.16
C SER A 35 -7.35 -9.50 1.64
N SER A 36 -6.52 -10.35 1.06
CA SER A 36 -5.32 -9.88 0.34
C SER A 36 -5.72 -9.00 -0.85
N LEU A 37 -4.98 -7.92 -1.10
CA LEU A 37 -5.16 -7.12 -2.31
C LEU A 37 -5.05 -7.96 -3.58
N MET A 38 -4.27 -9.04 -3.55
CA MET A 38 -4.14 -9.95 -4.68
C MET A 38 -5.41 -10.76 -4.99
N GLU A 39 -6.27 -11.01 -4.00
CA GLU A 39 -7.53 -11.73 -4.21
C GLU A 39 -8.54 -10.91 -5.02
N TYR A 40 -8.48 -9.58 -4.90
CA TYR A 40 -9.36 -8.67 -5.65
C TYR A 40 -8.99 -8.54 -7.12
N THR A 41 -7.75 -8.81 -7.52
CA THR A 41 -7.31 -8.71 -8.92
C THR A 41 -8.05 -9.66 -9.87
N SER A 42 -8.63 -10.75 -9.34
CA SER A 42 -9.36 -11.74 -10.13
C SER A 42 -10.87 -11.45 -10.21
N SER A 43 -11.44 -10.67 -9.27
CA SER A 43 -12.88 -10.42 -9.17
C SER A 43 -13.28 -9.03 -9.66
N ASP A 44 -12.43 -8.04 -9.48
CA ASP A 44 -12.62 -6.68 -10.00
C ASP A 44 -11.27 -6.11 -10.42
N PRO A 45 -11.06 -5.84 -11.72
CA PRO A 45 -9.82 -5.23 -12.19
C PRO A 45 -9.59 -3.81 -11.67
N TYR A 46 -10.58 -3.20 -11.01
CA TYR A 46 -10.47 -1.88 -10.37
C TYR A 46 -10.30 -1.97 -8.85
N GLU A 47 -10.75 -3.07 -8.21
CA GLU A 47 -10.47 -3.36 -6.80
C GLU A 47 -9.18 -4.18 -6.69
N GLY A 48 -8.14 -3.62 -6.14
CA GLY A 48 -6.87 -4.33 -5.91
C GLY A 48 -5.76 -4.03 -6.92
N ASN A 49 -6.07 -3.37 -8.02
CA ASN A 49 -5.06 -2.74 -8.84
C ASN A 49 -4.88 -1.29 -8.38
N PHE A 50 -3.64 -0.92 -8.07
CA PHE A 50 -3.33 0.49 -7.90
C PHE A 50 -3.73 1.23 -9.18
N PRO A 51 -4.44 2.36 -9.09
CA PRO A 51 -4.72 3.17 -10.25
C PRO A 51 -3.46 3.38 -11.06
N LYS A 52 -3.53 3.25 -12.39
CA LYS A 52 -2.37 3.44 -13.28
C LYS A 52 -1.61 4.72 -12.99
N ILE A 53 -2.31 5.76 -12.51
CA ILE A 53 -1.72 7.04 -12.11
C ILE A 53 -0.81 6.91 -10.88
N VAL A 54 -1.16 6.04 -9.92
CA VAL A 54 -0.33 5.77 -8.73
C VAL A 54 0.91 4.99 -9.14
N LEU A 55 0.75 3.94 -9.95
CA LEU A 55 1.88 3.16 -10.47
C LEU A 55 2.83 4.04 -11.29
N ARG A 56 2.28 4.96 -12.10
CA ARG A 56 3.09 5.93 -12.85
C ARG A 56 3.85 6.87 -11.93
N LYS A 57 3.17 7.50 -10.95
CA LYS A 57 3.83 8.40 -10.00
C LYS A 57 4.89 7.72 -9.17
N VAL A 58 4.63 6.50 -8.73
CA VAL A 58 5.62 5.67 -8.03
C VAL A 58 6.81 5.39 -8.96
N GLY A 59 6.56 5.02 -10.22
CA GLY A 59 7.60 4.84 -11.22
C GLY A 59 8.44 6.11 -11.45
N GLU A 60 7.79 7.28 -11.54
CA GLU A 60 8.47 8.59 -11.67
C GLU A 60 9.36 8.90 -10.45
N ILE A 61 8.87 8.62 -9.23
CA ILE A 61 9.65 8.79 -8.01
C ILE A 61 10.88 7.87 -8.02
N PHE A 62 10.72 6.61 -8.42
CA PHE A 62 11.85 5.68 -8.51
C PHE A 62 12.88 6.10 -9.55
N GLN A 63 12.42 6.55 -10.73
CA GLN A 63 13.32 7.05 -11.76
C GLN A 63 14.09 8.28 -11.28
N SER A 64 13.42 9.23 -10.62
CA SER A 64 14.07 10.43 -10.08
C SER A 64 15.06 10.09 -8.98
N THR A 65 14.73 9.16 -8.10
CA THR A 65 15.63 8.69 -7.03
C THR A 65 16.87 7.99 -7.61
N ARG A 66 16.67 7.12 -8.60
CA ARG A 66 17.77 6.44 -9.30
C ARG A 66 18.69 7.42 -10.01
N LYS A 67 18.13 8.41 -10.70
CA LYS A 67 18.89 9.48 -11.34
C LYS A 67 19.70 10.28 -10.32
N SER A 68 19.08 10.71 -9.23
CA SER A 68 19.75 11.42 -8.15
C SER A 68 20.88 10.61 -7.53
N MET A 69 20.71 9.30 -7.34
CA MET A 69 21.75 8.41 -6.82
C MET A 69 22.93 8.24 -7.79
N SER A 70 22.67 8.14 -9.10
CA SER A 70 23.74 8.07 -10.09
C SER A 70 24.53 9.38 -10.16
N GLU A 71 23.87 10.52 -10.10
CA GLU A 71 24.50 11.83 -10.03
C GLU A 71 25.35 12.01 -8.76
N HIS A 72 24.86 11.56 -7.61
CA HIS A 72 25.65 11.57 -6.36
C HIS A 72 26.86 10.64 -6.43
N ARG A 73 26.74 9.49 -7.07
CA ARG A 73 27.88 8.58 -7.29
C ARG A 73 28.96 9.23 -8.11
N GLU A 74 28.61 9.86 -9.24
CA GLU A 74 29.56 10.58 -10.09
C GLU A 74 30.22 11.75 -9.34
N LEU A 75 29.47 12.50 -8.53
CA LEU A 75 30.02 13.57 -7.70
C LEU A 75 31.01 13.06 -6.68
N ILE A 76 30.71 11.96 -6.00
CA ILE A 76 31.62 11.34 -5.01
C ILE A 76 32.89 10.84 -5.70
N GLU A 77 32.76 10.16 -6.85
CA GLU A 77 33.88 9.66 -7.62
C GLU A 77 34.79 10.79 -8.10
N ASN A 78 34.23 11.80 -8.73
CA ASN A 78 34.97 12.94 -9.26
C ASN A 78 35.64 13.73 -8.14
N ASN A 79 34.95 14.04 -7.04
CA ASN A 79 35.52 14.77 -5.92
C ASN A 79 36.66 14.00 -5.26
N THR A 80 36.52 12.67 -5.11
CA THR A 80 37.56 11.83 -4.52
C THR A 80 38.79 11.78 -5.42
N PHE A 81 38.64 11.62 -6.71
CA PHE A 81 39.77 11.52 -7.64
C PHE A 81 40.46 12.87 -7.89
N GLN A 82 39.70 13.98 -7.83
CA GLN A 82 40.32 15.33 -7.85
C GLN A 82 41.12 15.62 -6.58
N LYS A 83 40.61 15.23 -5.43
CA LYS A 83 41.25 15.48 -4.13
C LYS A 83 42.49 14.61 -3.90
N PHE A 84 42.51 13.43 -4.52
CA PHE A 84 43.57 12.44 -4.39
C PHE A 84 43.99 11.91 -5.76
N PRO A 85 44.70 12.69 -6.59
CA PRO A 85 45.04 12.32 -7.97
C PRO A 85 45.96 11.08 -8.05
N ASP A 86 46.81 10.87 -7.05
CA ASP A 86 47.80 9.79 -7.00
C ASP A 86 47.26 8.44 -6.47
N ILE A 87 45.95 8.32 -6.28
CA ILE A 87 45.36 7.03 -5.89
C ILE A 87 45.67 5.97 -6.95
N PRO A 88 46.25 4.81 -6.56
CA PRO A 88 46.50 3.70 -7.46
C PRO A 88 45.20 3.23 -8.18
N ILE A 89 45.36 2.82 -9.44
CA ILE A 89 44.21 2.47 -10.28
C ILE A 89 43.33 1.35 -9.68
N TYR A 90 43.95 0.38 -9.05
CA TYR A 90 43.20 -0.73 -8.41
C TYR A 90 42.31 -0.27 -7.24
N ILE A 91 42.67 0.82 -6.55
CA ILE A 91 41.85 1.42 -5.49
C ILE A 91 40.69 2.20 -6.15
N LYS A 92 40.95 2.91 -7.26
CA LYS A 92 39.89 3.59 -8.02
C LYS A 92 38.83 2.60 -8.48
N ASP A 93 39.27 1.46 -9.04
CA ASP A 93 38.35 0.42 -9.54
C ASP A 93 37.57 -0.22 -8.38
N LYS A 94 38.20 -0.48 -7.25
CA LYS A 94 37.53 -1.02 -6.06
C LYS A 94 36.50 -0.04 -5.49
N LEU A 95 36.81 1.28 -5.50
CA LEU A 95 35.87 2.31 -5.05
C LEU A 95 34.65 2.36 -5.98
N ARG A 96 34.85 2.28 -7.31
CA ARG A 96 33.78 2.22 -8.30
C ARG A 96 32.88 1.01 -8.06
N GLU A 97 33.48 -0.15 -7.88
CA GLU A 97 32.76 -1.40 -7.59
C GLU A 97 31.91 -1.31 -6.33
N GLU A 98 32.44 -0.73 -5.23
CA GLU A 98 31.69 -0.56 -4.00
C GLU A 98 30.57 0.49 -4.14
N LEU A 99 30.81 1.60 -4.84
CA LEU A 99 29.78 2.60 -5.15
C LEU A 99 28.66 2.02 -6.02
N GLU A 100 29.02 1.16 -6.97
CA GLU A 100 28.07 0.45 -7.83
C GLU A 100 27.22 -0.55 -7.04
N LYS A 101 27.83 -1.32 -6.13
CA LYS A 101 27.11 -2.22 -5.21
C LYS A 101 26.10 -1.46 -4.35
N ILE A 102 26.49 -0.30 -3.84
CA ILE A 102 25.61 0.56 -3.04
C ILE A 102 24.44 1.06 -3.91
N THR A 103 24.72 1.52 -5.11
CA THR A 103 23.69 2.02 -6.05
C THR A 103 22.73 0.90 -6.45
N ASN A 104 23.27 -0.28 -6.78
CA ASN A 104 22.47 -1.43 -7.19
C ASN A 104 21.68 -2.06 -6.02
N LYS A 105 22.13 -1.93 -4.78
CA LYS A 105 21.38 -2.37 -3.61
C LYS A 105 20.04 -1.62 -3.43
N TYR A 106 19.91 -0.45 -4.03
CA TYR A 106 18.66 0.32 -4.07
C TYR A 106 17.77 -0.01 -5.30
N GLU A 107 18.23 -0.86 -6.23
CA GLU A 107 17.39 -1.36 -7.33
C GLU A 107 16.16 -2.18 -6.89
N PRO A 108 16.21 -2.94 -5.78
CA PRO A 108 15.04 -3.70 -5.34
C PRO A 108 13.91 -2.89 -4.70
N MET A 109 13.94 -1.55 -4.69
CA MET A 109 12.80 -0.80 -4.13
C MET A 109 11.49 -1.08 -4.87
N GLY A 110 11.55 -1.39 -6.17
CA GLY A 110 10.41 -1.91 -6.92
C GLY A 110 9.89 -3.23 -6.34
N ASP A 111 10.79 -4.15 -6.02
CA ASP A 111 10.45 -5.44 -5.40
C ASP A 111 9.91 -5.27 -3.98
N ILE A 112 10.43 -4.32 -3.21
CA ILE A 112 9.91 -3.99 -1.88
C ILE A 112 8.48 -3.45 -1.99
N PHE A 113 8.21 -2.58 -2.96
CA PHE A 113 6.88 -2.05 -3.21
C PHE A 113 5.89 -3.15 -3.62
N PHE A 114 6.29 -4.03 -4.54
CA PHE A 114 5.51 -5.22 -4.90
C PHE A 114 5.30 -6.17 -3.72
N LYS A 115 6.29 -6.33 -2.85
CA LYS A 115 6.15 -7.12 -1.62
C LYS A 115 5.16 -6.47 -0.66
N ILE A 116 5.19 -5.14 -0.49
CA ILE A 116 4.22 -4.40 0.33
C ILE A 116 2.81 -4.61 -0.22
N ILE A 117 2.59 -4.47 -1.52
CA ILE A 117 1.27 -4.73 -2.14
C ILE A 117 0.81 -6.16 -1.89
N LYS A 118 1.69 -7.14 -2.12
CA LYS A 118 1.39 -8.57 -1.93
C LYS A 118 1.09 -8.92 -0.46
N SER A 119 1.73 -8.22 0.48
CA SER A 119 1.50 -8.43 1.92
C SER A 119 0.38 -7.57 2.49
N SER A 120 -0.14 -6.63 1.72
CA SER A 120 -1.23 -5.78 2.17
C SER A 120 -2.56 -6.51 2.12
N VAL A 121 -3.32 -6.35 3.18
CA VAL A 121 -4.67 -6.88 3.32
C VAL A 121 -5.65 -5.75 3.57
N VAL A 122 -6.85 -5.88 3.05
CA VAL A 122 -7.87 -4.83 3.14
C VAL A 122 -9.21 -5.38 3.61
N ASN A 123 -9.98 -4.51 4.25
CA ASN A 123 -11.34 -4.77 4.65
C ASN A 123 -12.18 -3.57 4.23
N CYS A 124 -12.89 -3.68 3.10
CA CYS A 124 -13.59 -2.56 2.47
C CYS A 124 -15.00 -2.38 3.04
N TRP A 125 -15.37 -1.12 3.26
CA TRP A 125 -16.70 -0.71 3.69
C TRP A 125 -17.25 0.32 2.71
N HIS A 126 -18.53 0.23 2.40
CA HIS A 126 -19.21 1.17 1.53
C HIS A 126 -19.70 2.37 2.35
N GLN A 127 -19.25 3.56 1.99
CA GLN A 127 -19.68 4.81 2.59
C GLN A 127 -20.96 5.30 1.90
N ASN A 128 -22.07 5.30 2.61
CA ASN A 128 -23.33 5.85 2.12
C ASN A 128 -24.30 6.09 3.29
N ASP A 129 -25.22 7.03 3.12
CA ASP A 129 -26.27 7.32 4.11
C ASP A 129 -27.39 6.27 4.11
N CYS A 130 -27.58 5.57 3.00
CA CYS A 130 -28.57 4.53 2.81
C CYS A 130 -27.97 3.28 2.15
N GLU A 131 -28.77 2.22 2.10
CA GLU A 131 -28.40 0.99 1.40
C GLU A 131 -28.22 1.22 -0.10
N SER A 132 -27.34 0.44 -0.71
CA SER A 132 -27.07 0.48 -2.15
C SER A 132 -27.55 -0.79 -2.83
N GLU A 133 -28.48 -0.67 -3.76
CA GLU A 133 -28.97 -1.81 -4.57
C GLU A 133 -27.83 -2.43 -5.38
N ALA A 134 -26.91 -1.61 -5.91
CA ALA A 134 -25.76 -2.09 -6.66
C ALA A 134 -24.86 -2.98 -5.77
N MET A 135 -24.64 -2.57 -4.53
CA MET A 135 -23.83 -3.35 -3.58
C MET A 135 -24.53 -4.65 -3.18
N TRP A 136 -25.85 -4.65 -3.02
CA TRP A 136 -26.63 -5.86 -2.81
C TRP A 136 -26.47 -6.85 -3.96
N ARG A 137 -26.54 -6.39 -5.21
CA ARG A 137 -26.37 -7.25 -6.38
C ARG A 137 -24.96 -7.81 -6.50
N LEU A 138 -23.93 -7.00 -6.20
CA LEU A 138 -22.53 -7.39 -6.36
C LEU A 138 -22.05 -8.34 -5.26
N TYR A 139 -22.40 -8.05 -4.01
CA TYR A 139 -21.73 -8.68 -2.87
C TYR A 139 -22.63 -9.55 -1.98
N ALA A 140 -23.93 -9.39 -2.07
CA ALA A 140 -24.85 -10.01 -1.13
C ALA A 140 -26.18 -10.49 -1.76
N ASN A 141 -26.13 -11.09 -2.94
CA ASN A 141 -27.34 -11.71 -3.50
C ASN A 141 -27.88 -12.76 -2.50
N LYS A 142 -29.04 -12.47 -1.88
CA LYS A 142 -29.62 -13.21 -0.73
C LYS A 142 -28.72 -13.19 0.51
N GLY A 143 -27.92 -12.15 0.71
CA GLY A 143 -27.04 -11.95 1.84
C GLY A 143 -27.61 -11.05 2.93
N ILE A 144 -26.71 -10.41 3.63
CA ILE A 144 -26.97 -9.45 4.70
C ILE A 144 -26.08 -8.23 4.55
N ALA A 145 -26.46 -7.11 5.13
CA ALA A 145 -25.65 -5.94 5.27
C ALA A 145 -25.50 -5.58 6.77
N ILE A 146 -24.27 -5.27 7.17
CA ILE A 146 -24.00 -4.69 8.48
C ILE A 146 -23.84 -3.17 8.28
N GLN A 147 -24.56 -2.41 9.10
CA GLN A 147 -24.37 -0.97 9.20
C GLN A 147 -23.63 -0.64 10.50
N THR A 148 -22.68 0.26 10.41
CA THR A 148 -21.95 0.84 11.55
C THR A 148 -21.59 2.30 11.27
N THR A 149 -20.90 2.96 12.21
CA THR A 149 -20.25 4.25 11.97
C THR A 149 -18.74 4.08 11.91
N ALA A 150 -18.07 5.07 11.33
CA ALA A 150 -16.60 5.08 11.30
C ALA A 150 -16.01 5.00 12.72
N ASP A 151 -16.57 5.76 13.66
CA ASP A 151 -16.15 5.74 15.06
C ASP A 151 -16.28 4.34 15.68
N ASN A 152 -17.45 3.71 15.59
CA ASN A 152 -17.68 2.39 16.15
C ASN A 152 -16.76 1.33 15.52
N LEU A 153 -16.51 1.41 14.21
CA LEU A 153 -15.60 0.49 13.52
C LEU A 153 -14.17 0.67 14.02
N ILE A 154 -13.69 1.93 14.12
CA ILE A 154 -12.35 2.25 14.62
C ILE A 154 -12.17 1.76 16.08
N GLN A 155 -13.15 1.98 16.94
CA GLN A 155 -13.10 1.55 18.35
C GLN A 155 -13.15 0.03 18.49
N SER A 156 -13.76 -0.69 17.55
CA SER A 156 -13.85 -2.16 17.59
C SER A 156 -12.57 -2.87 17.15
N ILE A 157 -11.62 -2.15 16.53
CA ILE A 157 -10.38 -2.73 16.03
C ILE A 157 -9.24 -2.45 17.01
N ASP A 158 -8.79 -3.49 17.69
CA ASP A 158 -7.63 -3.42 18.60
C ASP A 158 -6.37 -3.95 17.93
N ASN A 159 -5.91 -3.23 16.89
CA ASN A 159 -4.68 -3.58 16.20
C ASN A 159 -3.97 -2.33 15.66
N PRO A 160 -2.79 -1.95 16.21
CA PRO A 160 -2.07 -0.73 15.85
C PRO A 160 -1.52 -0.71 14.41
N ILE A 161 -1.47 -1.85 13.73
CA ILE A 161 -0.98 -1.97 12.35
C ILE A 161 -2.08 -1.59 11.33
N VAL A 162 -3.34 -1.62 11.74
CA VAL A 162 -4.46 -1.30 10.87
C VAL A 162 -4.53 0.22 10.64
N SER A 163 -4.67 0.62 9.37
CA SER A 163 -4.91 2.00 8.95
C SER A 163 -6.33 2.13 8.40
N PHE A 164 -7.00 3.23 8.75
CA PHE A 164 -8.34 3.54 8.29
C PHE A 164 -8.30 4.75 7.35
N SER A 165 -8.72 4.59 6.11
CA SER A 165 -8.65 5.64 5.09
C SER A 165 -9.79 5.58 4.09
N GLU A 166 -10.16 6.73 3.55
CA GLU A 166 -11.07 6.85 2.43
C GLU A 166 -10.37 6.40 1.13
N VAL A 167 -11.07 5.61 0.32
CA VAL A 167 -10.62 5.25 -1.03
C VAL A 167 -11.20 6.24 -2.03
N LYS A 168 -10.36 6.90 -2.81
CA LYS A 168 -10.75 7.83 -3.89
C LYS A 168 -10.42 7.21 -5.23
N TYR A 169 -11.44 7.12 -6.07
CA TYR A 169 -11.37 6.60 -7.43
C TYR A 169 -11.04 7.69 -8.45
#